data_1d66312118c369e7bfa5553a692f7e6e
#
_entry.id   1d66312118c369e7bfa5553a692f7e6e
#
_cell.length_a   1.000
_cell.length_b   1.000
_cell.length_c   1.000
_cell.angle_alpha   90.00
_cell.angle_beta   90.00
_cell.angle_gamma   90.00
#
_symmetry.space_group_name_H-M   'P 1'
#
loop_
_entity.id
_entity.type
_entity.pdbx_description
1 polymer ?
#
loop_
_entity_poly.entity_id
_entity_poly.type
_entity_poly.pdbx_seq_one_letter_code
_entity_poly.pdbx_strand_id
1 'polypeptide(L)'
;MATPDPSLLVGVVAPEVLDAMKVASAALKRAGVRHVVVGGLAVGAHGFPRATKDVDFLVGDEAFEHHAGGLVTLRPGVPFQVNRVAVDFIGAEPSEGFLAAALDAEPGSVIDGPPLIYMKLKSPRHRDRTDVIELIKSGLDVGRCRDYLSAHAPSFLAELDAAVALARAEDE
;
A
#
# COMPACT_ATOMS: atom_id res chain seq x y z
N MET A 1 3.45 -15.02 -12.44
CA MET A 1 3.14 -14.12 -11.30
C MET A 1 3.22 -12.69 -11.79
N ALA A 2 2.10 -11.97 -11.74
CA ALA A 2 2.06 -10.61 -12.25
C ALA A 2 2.78 -9.64 -11.28
N THR A 3 3.83 -9.00 -11.76
CA THR A 3 4.46 -7.88 -11.07
C THR A 3 3.54 -6.66 -11.16
N PRO A 4 3.45 -5.82 -10.13
CA PRO A 4 2.67 -4.58 -10.24
C PRO A 4 3.17 -3.70 -11.39
N ASP A 5 2.24 -3.15 -12.14
CA ASP A 5 2.51 -2.33 -13.31
C ASP A 5 1.98 -0.91 -13.11
N PRO A 6 2.84 0.06 -12.76
CA PRO A 6 2.42 1.44 -12.57
C PRO A 6 1.85 2.11 -13.83
N SER A 7 2.13 1.58 -15.02
CA SER A 7 1.59 2.15 -16.26
C SER A 7 0.07 2.04 -16.36
N LEU A 8 -0.54 1.11 -15.61
CA LEU A 8 -1.99 0.96 -15.53
C LEU A 8 -2.69 2.17 -14.91
N LEU A 9 -1.95 2.99 -14.17
CA LEU A 9 -2.49 4.20 -13.54
C LEU A 9 -2.69 5.35 -14.52
N VAL A 10 -1.94 5.35 -15.63
CA VAL A 10 -1.96 6.42 -16.62
C VAL A 10 -3.34 6.46 -17.32
N GLY A 11 -3.94 7.65 -17.34
CA GLY A 11 -5.27 7.85 -17.92
C GLY A 11 -6.44 7.52 -16.97
N VAL A 12 -6.19 6.91 -15.82
CA VAL A 12 -7.20 6.62 -14.79
C VAL A 12 -7.02 7.51 -13.57
N VAL A 13 -5.78 7.65 -13.10
CA VAL A 13 -5.41 8.54 -12.01
C VAL A 13 -5.02 9.89 -12.57
N ALA A 14 -5.45 10.96 -11.93
CA ALA A 14 -5.12 12.33 -12.37
C ALA A 14 -3.60 12.52 -12.45
N PRO A 15 -3.08 13.19 -13.49
CA PRO A 15 -1.65 13.43 -13.66
C PRO A 15 -1.00 14.09 -12.44
N GLU A 16 -1.72 14.99 -11.75
CA GLU A 16 -1.25 15.69 -10.55
C GLU A 16 -0.93 14.71 -9.41
N VAL A 17 -1.70 13.64 -9.28
CA VAL A 17 -1.47 12.61 -8.25
C VAL A 17 -0.23 11.79 -8.60
N LEU A 18 -0.07 11.41 -9.86
CA LEU A 18 1.12 10.68 -10.32
C LEU A 18 2.38 11.52 -10.18
N ASP A 19 2.31 12.82 -10.50
CA ASP A 19 3.42 13.74 -10.30
C ASP A 19 3.77 13.91 -8.83
N ALA A 20 2.76 14.04 -7.97
CA ALA A 20 2.95 14.12 -6.52
C ALA A 20 3.63 12.86 -5.97
N MET A 21 3.26 11.68 -6.45
CA MET A 21 3.91 10.43 -6.08
C MET A 21 5.40 10.46 -6.42
N LYS A 22 5.76 10.89 -7.63
CA LYS A 22 7.15 10.98 -8.08
C LYS A 22 7.96 12.01 -7.28
N VAL A 23 7.40 13.19 -7.06
CA VAL A 23 8.04 14.28 -6.30
C VAL A 23 8.26 13.85 -4.85
N ALA A 24 7.25 13.28 -4.21
CA ALA A 24 7.35 12.81 -2.84
C ALA A 24 8.37 11.67 -2.70
N SER A 25 8.37 10.70 -3.62
CA SER A 25 9.36 9.62 -3.63
C SER A 25 10.78 10.13 -3.77
N ALA A 26 11.01 11.11 -4.66
CA ALA A 26 12.33 11.74 -4.81
C ALA A 26 12.78 12.44 -3.51
N ALA A 27 11.87 13.13 -2.82
CA ALA A 27 12.16 13.77 -1.54
C ALA A 27 12.51 12.72 -0.45
N LEU A 28 11.78 11.61 -0.38
CA LEU A 28 12.05 10.52 0.54
C LEU A 28 13.42 9.87 0.27
N LYS A 29 13.78 9.68 -0.99
CA LYS A 29 15.13 9.18 -1.36
C LYS A 29 16.22 10.12 -0.90
N ARG A 30 16.08 11.43 -1.12
CA ARG A 30 17.04 12.43 -0.63
C ARG A 30 17.18 12.45 0.89
N ALA A 31 16.07 12.20 1.59
CA ALA A 31 16.05 12.13 3.05
C ALA A 31 16.55 10.78 3.60
N GLY A 32 16.87 9.81 2.74
CA GLY A 32 17.32 8.48 3.18
C GLY A 32 16.21 7.63 3.79
N VAL A 33 14.95 7.87 3.42
CA VAL A 33 13.79 7.15 3.95
C VAL A 33 13.41 6.00 3.02
N ARG A 34 13.40 4.79 3.55
CA ARG A 34 12.88 3.61 2.84
C ARG A 34 11.38 3.78 2.66
N HIS A 35 10.87 3.49 1.48
CA HIS A 35 9.45 3.64 1.18
C HIS A 35 9.02 2.79 -0.01
N VAL A 36 7.77 2.36 0.02
CA VAL A 36 7.08 1.72 -1.09
C VAL A 36 5.68 2.31 -1.23
N VAL A 37 5.17 2.35 -2.45
CA VAL A 37 3.82 2.84 -2.74
C VAL A 37 2.80 1.82 -2.26
N VAL A 38 1.83 2.27 -1.49
CA VAL A 38 0.71 1.46 -0.98
C VAL A 38 -0.63 2.12 -1.34
N GLY A 39 -1.71 1.71 -0.71
CA GLY A 39 -3.02 2.34 -0.87
C GLY A 39 -3.63 2.17 -2.26
N GLY A 40 -4.44 3.13 -2.68
CA GLY A 40 -5.18 3.07 -3.94
C GLY A 40 -4.30 3.01 -5.18
N LEU A 41 -3.15 3.67 -5.18
CA LEU A 41 -2.20 3.60 -6.30
C LEU A 41 -1.62 2.19 -6.45
N ALA A 42 -1.30 1.53 -5.34
CA ALA A 42 -0.82 0.15 -5.38
C ALA A 42 -1.91 -0.81 -5.88
N VAL A 43 -3.14 -0.64 -5.44
CA VAL A 43 -4.28 -1.41 -5.94
C VAL A 43 -4.41 -1.28 -7.45
N GLY A 44 -4.30 -0.06 -7.97
CA GLY A 44 -4.34 0.20 -9.41
C GLY A 44 -3.23 -0.50 -10.17
N ALA A 45 -2.00 -0.43 -9.67
CA ALA A 45 -0.83 -1.07 -10.29
C ALA A 45 -0.90 -2.60 -10.27
N HIS A 46 -1.66 -3.18 -9.33
CA HIS A 46 -1.91 -4.63 -9.27
C HIS A 46 -3.09 -5.09 -10.13
N GLY A 47 -3.71 -4.22 -10.91
CA GLY A 47 -4.70 -4.60 -11.91
C GLY A 47 -6.10 -4.04 -11.72
N PHE A 48 -6.34 -3.25 -10.67
CA PHE A 48 -7.62 -2.57 -10.45
C PHE A 48 -7.43 -1.04 -10.37
N PRO A 49 -7.09 -0.38 -11.50
CA PRO A 49 -6.93 1.06 -11.51
C PRO A 49 -8.26 1.78 -11.29
N ARG A 50 -8.26 2.71 -10.35
CA ARG A 50 -9.42 3.54 -10.02
C ARG A 50 -8.97 4.96 -9.66
N ALA A 51 -9.91 5.90 -9.71
CA ALA A 51 -9.63 7.27 -9.31
C ALA A 51 -9.13 7.31 -7.85
N THR A 52 -7.99 7.93 -7.65
CA THR A 52 -7.30 8.07 -6.37
C THR A 52 -6.84 9.51 -6.22
N LYS A 53 -7.09 10.11 -5.07
CA LYS A 53 -6.78 11.53 -4.81
C LYS A 53 -5.52 11.74 -4.00
N ASP A 54 -5.09 10.72 -3.26
CA ASP A 54 -4.00 10.80 -2.31
C ASP A 54 -2.89 9.82 -2.69
N VAL A 55 -1.68 10.11 -2.22
CA VAL A 55 -0.52 9.22 -2.34
C VAL A 55 -0.24 8.62 -0.98
N ASP A 56 -0.14 7.31 -0.90
CA ASP A 56 0.15 6.59 0.33
C ASP A 56 1.49 5.85 0.20
N PHE A 57 2.36 6.00 1.21
CA PHE A 57 3.61 5.25 1.32
C PHE A 57 3.65 4.47 2.63
N LEU A 58 4.08 3.23 2.54
CA LEU A 58 4.66 2.54 3.69
C LEU A 58 6.11 3.03 3.81
N VAL A 59 6.51 3.46 4.99
CA VAL A 59 7.84 4.04 5.24
C VAL A 59 8.53 3.37 6.42
N GLY A 60 9.87 3.43 6.41
CA GLY A 60 10.67 3.07 7.57
C GLY A 60 10.53 4.07 8.71
N ASP A 61 10.91 3.64 9.91
CA ASP A 61 10.83 4.48 11.12
C ASP A 61 11.67 5.77 11.01
N GLU A 62 12.67 5.77 10.15
CA GLU A 62 13.49 6.93 9.82
C GLU A 62 12.74 8.13 9.22
N ALA A 63 11.47 7.92 8.78
CA ALA A 63 10.62 9.01 8.32
C ALA A 63 10.12 9.91 9.44
N PHE A 64 10.22 9.46 10.68
CA PHE A 64 9.63 10.10 11.84
C PHE A 64 10.68 10.57 12.83
N GLU A 65 10.33 11.64 13.56
CA GLU A 65 11.04 12.07 14.75
C GLU A 65 10.20 11.77 15.98
N HIS A 66 10.81 11.08 16.94
CA HIS A 66 10.20 10.73 18.21
C HIS A 66 10.66 11.73 19.27
N HIS A 67 9.71 12.39 19.90
CA HIS A 67 9.97 13.42 20.91
C HIS A 67 9.61 12.93 22.31
N ALA A 68 10.13 13.63 23.33
CA ALA A 68 9.75 13.38 24.72
C ALA A 68 8.23 13.52 24.90
N GLY A 69 7.64 12.65 25.72
CA GLY A 69 6.18 12.64 25.96
C GLY A 69 5.38 11.88 24.91
N GLY A 70 6.05 11.17 23.98
CA GLY A 70 5.38 10.32 22.99
C GLY A 70 4.92 11.03 21.73
N LEU A 71 5.24 12.32 21.54
CA LEU A 71 4.93 13.02 20.32
C LEU A 71 5.80 12.49 19.17
N VAL A 72 5.15 12.18 18.03
CA VAL A 72 5.81 11.75 16.81
C VAL A 72 5.48 12.74 15.69
N THR A 73 6.50 13.23 15.02
CA THR A 73 6.35 14.14 13.89
C THR A 73 7.08 13.61 12.66
N LEU A 74 6.71 14.09 11.48
CA LEU A 74 7.48 13.81 10.28
C LEU A 74 8.84 14.49 10.35
N ARG A 75 9.86 13.79 9.90
CA ARG A 75 11.21 14.32 9.79
C ARG A 75 11.27 15.48 8.80
N PRO A 76 12.10 16.52 9.03
CA PRO A 76 12.28 17.58 8.05
C PRO A 76 12.68 17.04 6.67
N GLY A 77 12.05 17.58 5.63
CA GLY A 77 12.26 17.14 4.25
C GLY A 77 11.32 16.03 3.78
N VAL A 78 10.50 15.47 4.66
CA VAL A 78 9.44 14.51 4.31
C VAL A 78 8.16 15.30 4.00
N PRO A 79 7.69 15.31 2.73
CA PRO A 79 6.56 16.14 2.31
C PRO A 79 5.23 15.46 2.64
N PHE A 80 4.36 16.14 3.39
CA PHE A 80 2.99 15.66 3.65
C PHE A 80 1.97 16.15 2.60
N GLN A 81 2.39 17.02 1.72
CA GLN A 81 1.57 17.55 0.63
C GLN A 81 2.46 17.98 -0.55
N VAL A 82 2.04 17.67 -1.77
CA VAL A 82 2.70 18.10 -2.99
C VAL A 82 1.64 18.65 -3.93
N ASN A 83 1.72 19.94 -4.29
CA ASN A 83 0.78 20.60 -5.21
C ASN A 83 -0.70 20.31 -4.85
N ARG A 84 -1.07 20.45 -3.60
CA ARG A 84 -2.42 20.20 -3.04
C ARG A 84 -2.82 18.72 -3.00
N VAL A 85 -1.96 17.80 -3.40
CA VAL A 85 -2.18 16.37 -3.24
C VAL A 85 -1.63 15.94 -1.88
N ALA A 86 -2.48 15.32 -1.07
CA ALA A 86 -2.06 14.79 0.23
C ALA A 86 -1.15 13.58 0.05
N VAL A 87 -0.10 13.53 0.86
CA VAL A 87 0.82 12.38 0.93
C VAL A 87 0.76 11.82 2.33
N ASP A 88 0.28 10.59 2.44
CA ASP A 88 0.10 9.89 3.71
C ASP A 88 1.22 8.89 3.93
N PHE A 89 1.72 8.82 5.17
CA PHE A 89 2.80 7.94 5.56
C PHE A 89 2.32 6.94 6.60
N ILE A 90 2.56 5.66 6.33
CA ILE A 90 2.18 4.56 7.20
C ILE A 90 3.47 3.90 7.67
N GLY A 91 3.65 3.82 9.00
CA GLY A 91 4.72 3.06 9.62
C GLY A 91 4.22 1.68 10.03
N ALA A 92 5.10 0.67 9.98
CA ALA A 92 4.80 -0.63 10.56
C ALA A 92 4.80 -0.53 12.10
N GLU A 93 3.83 -1.15 12.75
CA GLU A 93 3.80 -1.28 14.20
C GLU A 93 4.88 -2.27 14.69
N PRO A 94 5.29 -2.23 15.97
CA PRO A 94 6.30 -3.16 16.50
C PRO A 94 5.96 -4.63 16.27
N SER A 95 4.66 -4.99 16.29
CA SER A 95 4.18 -6.34 16.00
C SER A 95 4.15 -6.70 14.51
N GLU A 96 4.44 -5.76 13.63
CA GLU A 96 4.36 -5.90 12.17
C GLU A 96 5.74 -5.93 11.51
N GLY A 97 6.72 -6.57 12.14
CA GLY A 97 8.06 -6.71 11.56
C GLY A 97 8.06 -7.33 10.17
N PHE A 98 7.13 -8.24 9.89
CA PHE A 98 6.92 -8.82 8.57
C PHE A 98 6.49 -7.77 7.54
N LEU A 99 5.74 -6.75 7.93
CA LEU A 99 5.34 -5.65 7.04
C LEU A 99 6.53 -4.74 6.73
N ALA A 100 7.37 -4.49 7.72
CA ALA A 100 8.60 -3.71 7.51
C ALA A 100 9.55 -4.36 6.50
N ALA A 101 9.51 -5.68 6.33
CA ALA A 101 10.30 -6.39 5.32
C ALA A 101 9.95 -5.96 3.88
N ALA A 102 8.75 -5.44 3.64
CA ALA A 102 8.38 -4.89 2.34
C ALA A 102 9.24 -3.67 1.94
N LEU A 103 9.88 -3.01 2.91
CA LEU A 103 10.77 -1.87 2.68
C LEU A 103 12.16 -2.27 2.16
N ASP A 104 12.47 -3.56 2.08
CA ASP A 104 13.71 -4.05 1.48
C ASP A 104 13.66 -3.97 -0.07
N ALA A 105 12.48 -3.73 -0.63
CA ALA A 105 12.32 -3.47 -2.05
C ALA A 105 12.91 -2.12 -2.46
N GLU A 106 13.05 -1.90 -3.77
CA GLU A 106 13.55 -0.63 -4.28
C GLU A 106 12.69 0.55 -3.80
N PRO A 107 13.31 1.62 -3.27
CA PRO A 107 12.56 2.78 -2.81
C PRO A 107 11.67 3.37 -3.92
N GLY A 108 10.41 3.61 -3.59
CA GLY A 108 9.42 4.15 -4.53
C GLY A 108 8.75 3.13 -5.44
N SER A 109 9.12 1.84 -5.35
CA SER A 109 8.40 0.77 -6.04
C SER A 109 7.03 0.52 -5.39
N VAL A 110 6.14 -0.14 -6.12
CA VAL A 110 4.84 -0.55 -5.61
C VAL A 110 5.02 -1.77 -4.71
N ILE A 111 4.35 -1.77 -3.57
CA ILE A 111 4.38 -2.90 -2.63
C ILE A 111 3.89 -4.20 -3.30
N ASP A 112 4.46 -5.33 -2.91
CA ASP A 112 4.03 -6.65 -3.38
C ASP A 112 2.59 -7.00 -2.92
N GLY A 113 1.96 -7.92 -3.62
CA GLY A 113 0.56 -8.29 -3.40
C GLY A 113 0.24 -8.75 -1.97
N PRO A 114 0.95 -9.74 -1.41
CA PRO A 114 0.62 -10.25 -0.08
C PRO A 114 0.62 -9.21 1.04
N PRO A 115 1.65 -8.36 1.23
CA PRO A 115 1.59 -7.30 2.22
C PRO A 115 0.51 -6.25 1.92
N LEU A 116 0.22 -5.95 0.65
CA LEU A 116 -0.88 -5.05 0.30
C LEU A 116 -2.23 -5.61 0.77
N ILE A 117 -2.48 -6.89 0.53
CA ILE A 117 -3.71 -7.57 1.00
C ILE A 117 -3.81 -7.50 2.52
N TYR A 118 -2.72 -7.77 3.24
CA TYR A 118 -2.70 -7.64 4.69
C TYR A 118 -3.14 -6.23 5.14
N MET A 119 -2.56 -5.19 4.54
CA MET A 119 -2.90 -3.81 4.88
C MET A 119 -4.37 -3.49 4.59
N LYS A 120 -4.93 -4.02 3.50
CA LYS A 120 -6.33 -3.85 3.14
C LYS A 120 -7.27 -4.60 4.08
N LEU A 121 -6.94 -5.82 4.47
CA LEU A 121 -7.75 -6.60 5.42
C LEU A 121 -7.71 -6.02 6.84
N LYS A 122 -6.59 -5.43 7.25
CA LYS A 122 -6.44 -4.74 8.52
C LYS A 122 -7.33 -3.49 8.62
N SER A 123 -7.62 -2.84 7.50
CA SER A 123 -8.41 -1.63 7.47
C SER A 123 -9.91 -1.92 7.66
N PRO A 124 -10.62 -1.17 8.52
CA PRO A 124 -12.06 -1.36 8.70
C PRO A 124 -12.90 -0.71 7.60
N ARG A 125 -12.30 0.03 6.66
CA ARG A 125 -13.03 0.78 5.64
C ARG A 125 -13.66 -0.15 4.59
N HIS A 126 -14.88 0.16 4.20
CA HIS A 126 -15.63 -0.63 3.21
C HIS A 126 -14.94 -0.68 1.84
N ARG A 127 -14.34 0.43 1.42
CA ARG A 127 -13.57 0.53 0.18
C ARG A 127 -12.41 -0.47 0.15
N ASP A 128 -11.71 -0.67 1.26
CA ASP A 128 -10.57 -1.57 1.31
C ASP A 128 -10.99 -3.04 1.16
N ARG A 129 -12.19 -3.40 1.62
CA ARG A 129 -12.77 -4.73 1.37
C ARG A 129 -13.10 -4.92 -0.11
N THR A 130 -13.68 -3.91 -0.75
CA THR A 130 -13.93 -3.92 -2.20
C THR A 130 -12.62 -4.05 -2.97
N ASP A 131 -11.58 -3.33 -2.58
CA ASP A 131 -10.26 -3.42 -3.21
C ASP A 131 -9.71 -4.86 -3.16
N VAL A 132 -9.88 -5.57 -2.05
CA VAL A 132 -9.45 -6.98 -1.94
C VAL A 132 -10.17 -7.86 -2.95
N ILE A 133 -11.50 -7.74 -3.05
CA ILE A 133 -12.30 -8.52 -3.99
C ILE A 133 -11.86 -8.24 -5.43
N GLU A 134 -11.71 -6.98 -5.79
CA GLU A 134 -11.29 -6.58 -7.14
C GLU A 134 -9.87 -7.01 -7.47
N LEU A 135 -8.95 -6.98 -6.52
CA LEU A 135 -7.60 -7.52 -6.70
C LEU A 135 -7.61 -9.01 -6.99
N ILE A 136 -8.45 -9.78 -6.29
CA ILE A 136 -8.62 -11.22 -6.53
C ILE A 136 -9.15 -11.45 -7.95
N LYS A 137 -10.18 -10.71 -8.37
CA LYS A 137 -10.74 -10.77 -9.72
C LYS A 137 -9.72 -10.38 -10.80
N SER A 138 -8.80 -9.49 -10.47
CA SER A 138 -7.72 -9.05 -11.37
C SER A 138 -6.57 -10.06 -11.51
N GLY A 139 -6.66 -11.22 -10.84
CA GLY A 139 -5.67 -12.28 -10.96
C GLY A 139 -4.55 -12.26 -9.92
N LEU A 140 -4.78 -11.58 -8.78
CA LEU A 140 -3.84 -11.65 -7.66
C LEU A 140 -3.61 -13.10 -7.23
N ASP A 141 -2.36 -13.43 -6.91
CA ASP A 141 -2.00 -14.77 -6.43
C ASP A 141 -2.50 -14.99 -5.00
N VAL A 142 -3.71 -15.54 -4.89
CA VAL A 142 -4.37 -15.84 -3.61
C VAL A 142 -3.57 -16.83 -2.77
N GLY A 143 -2.88 -17.80 -3.41
CA GLY A 143 -2.07 -18.79 -2.71
C GLY A 143 -0.92 -18.12 -1.95
N ARG A 144 -0.20 -17.20 -2.57
CA ARG A 144 0.85 -16.41 -1.91
C ARG A 144 0.30 -15.56 -0.77
N CYS A 145 -0.86 -14.94 -0.98
CA CYS A 145 -1.51 -14.14 0.08
C CYS A 145 -1.89 -15.02 1.27
N ARG A 146 -2.42 -16.21 1.02
CA ARG A 146 -2.77 -17.18 2.05
C ARG A 146 -1.54 -17.61 2.85
N ASP A 147 -0.45 -17.94 2.18
CA ASP A 147 0.80 -18.35 2.83
C ASP A 147 1.35 -17.22 3.71
N TYR A 148 1.33 -16.00 3.20
CA TYR A 148 1.76 -14.81 3.93
C TYR A 148 0.92 -14.57 5.19
N LEU A 149 -0.41 -14.62 5.07
CA LEU A 149 -1.31 -14.45 6.22
C LEU A 149 -1.18 -15.60 7.21
N SER A 150 -1.04 -16.83 6.74
CA SER A 150 -0.82 -17.99 7.63
C SER A 150 0.43 -17.84 8.47
N ALA A 151 1.49 -17.27 7.90
CA ALA A 151 2.76 -17.06 8.59
C ALA A 151 2.73 -15.88 9.56
N HIS A 152 2.02 -14.80 9.22
CA HIS A 152 2.17 -13.51 9.90
C HIS A 152 0.90 -12.98 10.59
N ALA A 153 -0.28 -13.29 10.05
CA ALA A 153 -1.54 -12.75 10.54
C ALA A 153 -2.71 -13.73 10.29
N PRO A 154 -2.67 -14.93 10.90
CA PRO A 154 -3.66 -15.99 10.61
C PRO A 154 -5.09 -15.60 10.95
N SER A 155 -5.30 -14.61 11.82
CA SER A 155 -6.64 -14.10 12.14
C SER A 155 -7.39 -13.51 10.95
N PHE A 156 -6.68 -13.15 9.86
CA PHE A 156 -7.29 -12.61 8.64
C PHE A 156 -7.59 -13.65 7.55
N LEU A 157 -7.28 -14.92 7.78
CA LEU A 157 -7.54 -15.98 6.79
C LEU A 157 -9.03 -16.13 6.48
N ALA A 158 -9.89 -16.04 7.48
CA ALA A 158 -11.34 -16.14 7.27
C ALA A 158 -11.86 -14.98 6.40
N GLU A 159 -11.35 -13.79 6.59
CA GLU A 159 -11.70 -12.61 5.79
C GLU A 159 -11.20 -12.74 4.35
N LEU A 160 -10.00 -13.28 4.14
CA LEU A 160 -9.50 -13.60 2.81
C LEU A 160 -10.40 -14.63 2.11
N ASP A 161 -10.79 -15.69 2.80
CA ASP A 161 -11.67 -16.72 2.26
C ASP A 161 -13.04 -16.17 1.88
N ALA A 162 -13.60 -15.28 2.70
CA ALA A 162 -14.86 -14.59 2.39
C ALA A 162 -14.72 -13.71 1.13
N ALA A 163 -13.63 -12.99 0.97
CA ALA A 163 -13.37 -12.19 -0.21
C ALA A 163 -13.22 -13.05 -1.48
N VAL A 164 -12.54 -14.19 -1.38
CA VAL A 164 -12.41 -15.15 -2.50
C VAL A 164 -13.79 -15.68 -2.92
N ALA A 165 -14.65 -16.02 -1.95
CA ALA A 165 -16.00 -16.49 -2.23
C ALA A 165 -16.84 -15.42 -2.96
N LEU A 166 -16.76 -14.17 -2.52
CA LEU A 166 -17.46 -13.04 -3.16
C LEU A 166 -16.93 -12.80 -4.57
N ALA A 167 -15.61 -12.80 -4.76
CA ALA A 167 -15.01 -12.62 -6.08
C ALA A 167 -15.51 -13.68 -7.09
N ARG A 168 -15.60 -14.94 -6.66
CA ARG A 168 -16.11 -16.02 -7.51
C ARG A 168 -17.59 -15.88 -7.83
N ALA A 169 -18.40 -15.44 -6.86
CA ALA A 169 -19.84 -15.27 -7.07
C ALA A 169 -20.18 -14.12 -8.03
N GLU A 170 -19.31 -13.11 -8.12
CA GLU A 170 -19.51 -12.00 -9.06
C GLU A 170 -19.09 -12.34 -10.49
N ASP A 171 -18.26 -13.37 -10.69
CA ASP A 171 -17.81 -13.82 -12.00
C ASP A 171 -18.77 -14.84 -12.67
N GLU A 172 -19.82 -15.31 -11.96
CA GLU A 172 -20.88 -16.19 -12.46
C GLU A 172 -22.07 -15.40 -13.03
#